data_58ae00326ca01bba4b31932aa1fde2c1
#
_entry.id   58ae00326ca01bba4b31932aa1fde2c1
#
_cell.length_a   1.000
_cell.length_b   1.000
_cell.length_c   1.000
_cell.angle_alpha   90.00
_cell.angle_beta   90.00
_cell.angle_gamma   90.00
#
_symmetry.space_group_name_H-M   'P 1'
#
loop_
_entity.id
_entity.type
_entity.pdbx_description
1 polymer ?
#
loop_
_entity_poly.entity_id
_entity_poly.type
_entity_poly.pdbx_seq_one_letter_code
_entity_poly.pdbx_strand_id
1 'polypeptide(L)'
;ISSSQVIRTAKLLSVIAEHLGKSEDVKAYSEDIKRISNGLQKYAWDDEAGYYSYVIHDENGEAKEQLRSESGENMNKTMDGIYPLIAGITTDEQTGRILSHLKSEDEMMSKVGISAVNMKAGYYATNGYWNGNVWFSHQWFVWKTMLDIGEADFA
;
A
#
# COMPACT_ATOMS: atom_id res chain seq x y z
N ILE A 1 -5.59 -2.75 -1.06
CA ILE A 1 -5.00 -4.10 -0.85
C ILE A 1 -5.15 -4.97 -2.09
N SER A 2 -6.36 -5.31 -2.54
CA SER A 2 -6.61 -6.31 -3.60
C SER A 2 -5.81 -6.05 -4.88
N SER A 3 -5.84 -4.83 -5.41
CA SER A 3 -5.07 -4.47 -6.63
C SER A 3 -3.57 -4.69 -6.46
N SER A 4 -3.00 -4.33 -5.31
CA SER A 4 -1.58 -4.54 -5.02
C SER A 4 -1.22 -6.03 -4.86
N GLN A 5 -2.12 -6.83 -4.28
CA GLN A 5 -1.92 -8.28 -4.20
C GLN A 5 -1.98 -8.95 -5.58
N VAL A 6 -2.87 -8.49 -6.47
CA VAL A 6 -2.89 -8.95 -7.88
C VAL A 6 -1.57 -8.63 -8.57
N ILE A 7 -1.03 -7.42 -8.40
CA ILE A 7 0.29 -7.06 -8.96
C ILE A 7 1.39 -8.00 -8.44
N ARG A 8 1.45 -8.24 -7.13
CA ARG A 8 2.43 -9.17 -6.55
C ARG A 8 2.30 -10.58 -7.10
N THR A 9 1.08 -11.09 -7.18
CA THR A 9 0.81 -12.41 -7.75
C THR A 9 1.22 -12.47 -9.20
N ALA A 10 0.88 -11.47 -10.01
CA ALA A 10 1.27 -11.39 -11.42
C ALA A 10 2.81 -11.34 -11.59
N LYS A 11 3.53 -10.61 -10.73
CA LYS A 11 5.01 -10.60 -10.72
C LYS A 11 5.59 -12.00 -10.46
N LEU A 12 5.05 -12.72 -9.46
CA LEU A 12 5.50 -14.09 -9.17
C LEU A 12 5.17 -15.06 -10.30
N LEU A 13 3.95 -14.98 -10.86
CA LEU A 13 3.54 -15.82 -11.99
C LEU A 13 4.38 -15.52 -13.24
N SER A 14 4.78 -14.27 -13.46
CA SER A 14 5.66 -13.89 -14.57
C SER A 14 7.02 -14.59 -14.45
N VAL A 15 7.62 -14.63 -13.26
CA VAL A 15 8.89 -15.35 -13.02
C VAL A 15 8.72 -16.85 -13.28
N ILE A 16 7.63 -17.45 -12.81
CA ILE A 16 7.35 -18.88 -13.02
C ILE A 16 7.15 -19.16 -14.53
N ALA A 17 6.36 -18.34 -15.21
CA ALA A 17 6.09 -18.46 -16.63
C ALA A 17 7.37 -18.36 -17.47
N GLU A 18 8.28 -17.44 -17.10
CA GLU A 18 9.58 -17.30 -17.75
C GLU A 18 10.41 -18.58 -17.63
N HIS A 19 10.53 -19.16 -16.42
CA HIS A 19 11.23 -20.41 -16.19
C HIS A 19 10.61 -21.61 -16.95
N LEU A 20 9.30 -21.56 -17.21
CA LEU A 20 8.59 -22.58 -17.97
C LEU A 20 8.55 -22.32 -19.50
N GLY A 21 9.19 -21.25 -19.98
CA GLY A 21 9.19 -20.88 -21.39
C GLY A 21 7.81 -20.42 -21.90
N LYS A 22 6.93 -19.91 -21.03
CA LYS A 22 5.58 -19.45 -21.34
C LYS A 22 5.56 -17.97 -21.68
N SER A 23 6.13 -17.58 -22.83
CA SER A 23 6.32 -16.17 -23.21
C SER A 23 5.03 -15.36 -23.32
N GLU A 24 3.95 -15.97 -23.79
CA GLU A 24 2.64 -15.29 -23.88
C GLU A 24 2.07 -14.97 -22.50
N ASP A 25 2.24 -15.88 -21.53
CA ASP A 25 1.81 -15.64 -20.15
C ASP A 25 2.63 -14.52 -19.50
N VAL A 26 3.95 -14.48 -19.73
CA VAL A 26 4.84 -13.40 -19.26
C VAL A 26 4.34 -12.04 -19.77
N LYS A 27 4.00 -11.97 -21.07
CA LYS A 27 3.47 -10.75 -21.68
C LYS A 27 2.14 -10.33 -21.05
N ALA A 28 1.20 -11.26 -20.91
CA ALA A 28 -0.11 -11.00 -20.31
C ALA A 28 0.03 -10.47 -18.88
N TYR A 29 0.86 -11.10 -18.04
CA TYR A 29 1.10 -10.63 -16.67
C TYR A 29 1.76 -9.26 -16.63
N SER A 30 2.69 -8.97 -17.55
CA SER A 30 3.33 -7.66 -17.65
C SER A 30 2.35 -6.55 -18.02
N GLU A 31 1.41 -6.83 -18.93
CA GLU A 31 0.34 -5.90 -19.29
C GLU A 31 -0.61 -5.63 -18.12
N ASP A 32 -0.99 -6.67 -17.38
CA ASP A 32 -1.82 -6.52 -16.17
C ASP A 32 -1.12 -5.72 -15.08
N ILE A 33 0.15 -6.01 -14.78
CA ILE A 33 0.95 -5.25 -13.82
C ILE A 33 0.95 -3.77 -14.21
N LYS A 34 1.25 -3.45 -15.46
CA LYS A 34 1.29 -2.08 -15.98
C LYS A 34 -0.07 -1.38 -15.85
N ARG A 35 -1.13 -2.03 -16.29
CA ARG A 35 -2.49 -1.49 -16.27
C ARG A 35 -2.96 -1.17 -14.85
N ILE A 36 -2.79 -2.12 -13.92
CA ILE A 36 -3.24 -1.96 -12.53
C ILE A 36 -2.37 -0.93 -11.79
N SER A 37 -1.04 -0.97 -12.00
CA SER A 37 -0.13 0.02 -11.41
C SER A 37 -0.46 1.44 -11.86
N ASN A 38 -0.69 1.66 -13.15
CA ASN A 38 -1.09 2.97 -13.68
C ASN A 38 -2.41 3.45 -13.07
N GLY A 39 -3.38 2.55 -12.86
CA GLY A 39 -4.63 2.89 -12.18
C GLY A 39 -4.42 3.35 -10.74
N LEU A 40 -3.60 2.63 -9.97
CA LEU A 40 -3.26 3.01 -8.59
C LEU A 40 -2.51 4.33 -8.54
N GLN A 41 -1.53 4.55 -9.42
CA GLN A 41 -0.79 5.81 -9.49
C GLN A 41 -1.70 7.00 -9.85
N LYS A 42 -2.59 6.80 -10.80
CA LYS A 42 -3.46 7.88 -11.30
C LYS A 42 -4.55 8.28 -10.33
N TYR A 43 -5.15 7.31 -9.64
CA TYR A 43 -6.39 7.53 -8.90
C TYR A 43 -6.24 7.41 -7.38
N ALA A 44 -5.31 6.56 -6.89
CA ALA A 44 -5.20 6.28 -5.47
C ALA A 44 -4.10 7.07 -4.76
N TRP A 45 -3.04 7.50 -5.46
CA TRP A 45 -2.01 8.33 -4.83
C TRP A 45 -2.58 9.69 -4.44
N ASP A 46 -2.52 10.00 -3.15
CA ASP A 46 -2.91 11.28 -2.57
C ASP A 46 -1.65 12.09 -2.30
N ASP A 47 -1.37 13.03 -3.19
CA ASP A 47 -0.16 13.83 -3.12
C ASP A 47 -0.16 14.80 -1.93
N GLU A 48 -1.31 15.28 -1.48
CA GLU A 48 -1.41 16.11 -0.29
C GLU A 48 -1.06 15.30 0.97
N ALA A 49 -1.64 14.12 1.12
CA ALA A 49 -1.40 13.26 2.27
C ALA A 49 -0.05 12.53 2.23
N GLY A 50 0.57 12.37 1.05
CA GLY A 50 1.77 11.54 0.87
C GLY A 50 1.51 10.06 1.10
N TYR A 51 0.31 9.59 0.74
CA TYR A 51 -0.16 8.25 1.04
C TYR A 51 -1.18 7.77 0.01
N TYR A 52 -1.37 6.44 -0.13
CA TYR A 52 -2.43 5.95 -1.02
C TYR A 52 -3.78 5.97 -0.33
N SER A 53 -4.80 6.43 -1.05
CA SER A 53 -6.18 6.51 -0.59
C SER A 53 -7.02 5.36 -1.11
N TYR A 54 -8.18 5.14 -0.48
CA TYR A 54 -9.28 4.43 -1.11
C TYR A 54 -9.86 5.30 -2.22
N VAL A 55 -10.34 4.67 -3.29
CA VAL A 55 -10.97 5.34 -4.42
C VAL A 55 -12.45 5.04 -4.41
N ILE A 56 -13.25 6.08 -4.42
CA ILE A 56 -14.70 6.00 -4.59
C ILE A 56 -14.97 5.83 -6.08
N HIS A 57 -15.84 4.89 -6.42
CA HIS A 57 -16.27 4.63 -7.80
C HIS A 57 -17.72 5.06 -7.97
N ASP A 58 -18.07 5.45 -9.19
CA ASP A 58 -19.46 5.72 -9.56
C ASP A 58 -20.25 4.41 -9.81
N GLU A 59 -21.52 4.54 -10.20
CA GLU A 59 -22.41 3.41 -10.50
C GLU A 59 -21.95 2.54 -11.69
N ASN A 60 -21.06 3.06 -12.55
CA ASN A 60 -20.49 2.34 -13.68
C ASN A 60 -19.14 1.70 -13.33
N GLY A 61 -18.64 1.88 -12.09
CA GLY A 61 -17.34 1.40 -11.64
C GLY A 61 -16.16 2.27 -12.03
N GLU A 62 -16.41 3.47 -12.57
CA GLU A 62 -15.35 4.43 -12.92
C GLU A 62 -14.85 5.16 -11.65
N ALA A 63 -13.52 5.38 -11.59
CA ALA A 63 -12.91 6.09 -10.48
C ALA A 63 -13.37 7.56 -10.46
N LYS A 64 -13.95 7.98 -9.33
CA LYS A 64 -14.53 9.32 -9.14
C LYS A 64 -13.63 10.23 -8.31
N GLU A 65 -13.35 9.84 -7.09
CA GLU A 65 -12.59 10.66 -6.14
C GLU A 65 -11.91 9.79 -5.07
N GLN A 66 -10.98 10.36 -4.33
CA GLN A 66 -10.36 9.73 -3.18
C GLN A 66 -11.25 9.86 -1.95
N LEU A 67 -11.30 8.80 -1.14
CA LEU A 67 -12.08 8.80 0.11
C LEU A 67 -11.40 9.70 1.14
N ARG A 68 -12.07 10.79 1.50
CA ARG A 68 -11.65 11.72 2.54
C ARG A 68 -12.74 11.86 3.61
N SER A 69 -12.34 12.20 4.83
CA SER A 69 -13.27 12.62 5.89
C SER A 69 -13.93 13.97 5.55
N GLU A 70 -14.92 14.36 6.32
CA GLU A 70 -15.54 15.70 6.21
C GLU A 70 -14.52 16.84 6.43
N SER A 71 -13.46 16.58 7.20
CA SER A 71 -12.36 17.51 7.41
C SER A 71 -11.28 17.48 6.31
N GLY A 72 -11.46 16.66 5.26
CA GLY A 72 -10.52 16.50 4.15
C GLY A 72 -9.37 15.52 4.41
N GLU A 73 -9.35 14.83 5.55
CA GLU A 73 -8.29 13.88 5.89
C GLU A 73 -8.38 12.62 5.02
N ASN A 74 -7.23 12.12 4.55
CA ASN A 74 -7.16 10.82 3.87
C ASN A 74 -7.58 9.69 4.81
N MET A 75 -8.64 8.97 4.45
CA MET A 75 -9.22 7.89 5.26
C MET A 75 -8.44 6.57 5.19
N ASN A 76 -7.36 6.51 4.40
CA ASN A 76 -6.55 5.29 4.24
C ASN A 76 -5.12 5.43 4.78
N LYS A 77 -4.85 6.33 5.72
CA LYS A 77 -3.59 6.31 6.50
C LYS A 77 -3.57 5.10 7.44
N THR A 78 -3.56 3.93 6.84
CA THR A 78 -3.64 2.61 7.48
C THR A 78 -2.59 1.69 6.87
N MET A 79 -2.47 0.48 7.39
CA MET A 79 -1.66 -0.57 6.77
C MET A 79 -2.10 -0.90 5.34
N ASP A 80 -3.36 -0.64 4.98
CA ASP A 80 -3.88 -0.87 3.62
C ASP A 80 -3.26 0.09 2.60
N GLY A 81 -3.01 1.33 2.99
CA GLY A 81 -2.43 2.35 2.13
C GLY A 81 -0.96 2.14 1.78
N ILE A 82 -0.25 1.23 2.46
CA ILE A 82 1.15 0.89 2.13
C ILE A 82 1.28 -0.29 1.16
N TYR A 83 0.21 -0.97 0.82
CA TYR A 83 0.29 -2.14 -0.07
C TYR A 83 0.87 -1.85 -1.47
N PRO A 84 0.73 -0.66 -2.07
CA PRO A 84 1.47 -0.30 -3.28
C PRO A 84 2.99 -0.30 -3.10
N LEU A 85 3.51 0.14 -1.94
CA LEU A 85 4.92 0.02 -1.57
C LEU A 85 5.32 -1.46 -1.47
N ILE A 86 4.52 -2.28 -0.78
CA ILE A 86 4.72 -3.74 -0.67
C ILE A 86 4.70 -4.41 -2.07
N ALA A 87 3.90 -3.90 -3.00
CA ALA A 87 3.85 -4.39 -4.38
C ALA A 87 5.04 -3.89 -5.24
N GLY A 88 5.85 -2.97 -4.73
CA GLY A 88 7.01 -2.41 -5.42
C GLY A 88 6.62 -1.60 -6.66
N ILE A 89 5.62 -0.73 -6.53
CA ILE A 89 5.15 0.15 -7.62
C ILE A 89 5.27 1.65 -7.29
N THR A 90 5.78 1.99 -6.10
CA THR A 90 6.00 3.37 -5.68
C THR A 90 7.23 3.96 -6.35
N THR A 91 7.22 5.27 -6.59
CA THR A 91 8.43 6.03 -6.91
C THR A 91 9.29 6.22 -5.66
N ASP A 92 10.56 6.64 -5.82
CA ASP A 92 11.45 6.94 -4.70
C ASP A 92 10.87 8.04 -3.79
N GLU A 93 10.27 9.08 -4.39
CA GLU A 93 9.59 10.15 -3.65
C GLU A 93 8.41 9.63 -2.84
N GLN A 94 7.52 8.84 -3.47
CA GLN A 94 6.38 8.22 -2.79
C GLN A 94 6.85 7.29 -1.67
N THR A 95 7.88 6.50 -1.90
CA THR A 95 8.50 5.64 -0.91
C THR A 95 8.99 6.45 0.30
N GLY A 96 9.74 7.52 0.08
CA GLY A 96 10.23 8.39 1.15
C GLY A 96 9.09 9.00 1.97
N ARG A 97 8.02 9.43 1.33
CA ARG A 97 6.83 10.00 2.01
C ARG A 97 6.10 8.95 2.85
N ILE A 98 5.88 7.74 2.32
CA ILE A 98 5.28 6.63 3.08
C ILE A 98 6.16 6.25 4.26
N LEU A 99 7.48 6.16 4.07
CA LEU A 99 8.43 5.84 5.14
C LEU A 99 8.41 6.89 6.26
N SER A 100 8.22 8.17 5.93
CA SER A 100 8.11 9.21 6.96
C SER A 100 6.92 8.98 7.89
N HIS A 101 5.78 8.52 7.36
CA HIS A 101 4.62 8.13 8.17
C HIS A 101 4.89 6.87 8.99
N LEU A 102 5.49 5.84 8.38
CA LEU A 102 5.77 4.57 9.06
C LEU A 102 6.77 4.73 10.22
N LYS A 103 7.80 5.57 10.05
CA LYS A 103 8.85 5.83 11.05
C LYS A 103 8.41 6.81 12.14
N SER A 104 7.29 7.50 11.98
CA SER A 104 6.81 8.50 12.92
C SER A 104 6.15 7.85 14.15
N GLU A 105 6.74 8.08 15.33
CA GLU A 105 6.17 7.65 16.63
C GLU A 105 4.84 8.35 16.94
N ASP A 106 4.61 9.50 16.34
CA ASP A 106 3.35 10.23 16.45
C ASP A 106 2.25 9.67 15.53
N GLU A 107 2.60 8.89 14.52
CA GLU A 107 1.65 8.43 13.50
C GLU A 107 1.50 6.90 13.45
N MET A 108 2.47 6.18 12.88
CA MET A 108 2.33 4.75 12.64
C MET A 108 3.22 3.89 13.55
N MET A 109 4.38 4.41 14.01
CA MET A 109 5.31 3.64 14.82
C MET A 109 4.87 3.62 16.29
N SER A 110 4.26 2.55 16.71
CA SER A 110 3.97 2.32 18.14
C SER A 110 5.15 1.68 18.86
N LYS A 111 5.07 1.58 20.19
CA LYS A 111 6.11 0.92 21.03
C LYS A 111 6.33 -0.57 20.71
N VAL A 112 5.41 -1.20 19.99
CA VAL A 112 5.41 -2.65 19.74
C VAL A 112 5.36 -3.00 18.24
N GLY A 113 5.49 -2.00 17.38
CA GLY A 113 5.49 -2.16 15.93
C GLY A 113 4.57 -1.15 15.22
N ILE A 114 4.38 -1.35 13.93
CA ILE A 114 3.56 -0.46 13.10
C ILE A 114 2.08 -0.67 13.45
N SER A 115 1.40 0.41 13.84
CA SER A 115 -0.03 0.43 14.12
C SER A 115 -0.84 0.12 12.86
N ALA A 116 -2.00 -0.51 13.02
CA ALA A 116 -2.91 -0.80 11.90
C ALA A 116 -3.40 0.47 11.21
N VAL A 117 -3.53 1.57 11.93
CA VAL A 117 -3.91 2.89 11.42
C VAL A 117 -3.06 3.98 12.07
N ASN A 118 -3.01 5.14 11.43
CA ASN A 118 -2.37 6.32 11.99
C ASN A 118 -2.98 6.68 13.36
N MET A 119 -2.13 6.77 14.39
CA MET A 119 -2.56 7.03 15.76
C MET A 119 -3.15 8.44 15.97
N LYS A 120 -2.95 9.36 15.00
CA LYS A 120 -3.61 10.68 14.97
C LYS A 120 -4.94 10.69 14.22
N ALA A 121 -5.31 9.59 13.56
CA ALA A 121 -6.58 9.52 12.83
C ALA A 121 -7.76 9.62 13.81
N GLY A 122 -8.79 10.38 13.44
CA GLY A 122 -9.97 10.59 14.29
C GLY A 122 -10.74 9.31 14.66
N TYR A 123 -10.51 8.23 13.91
CA TYR A 123 -11.09 6.91 14.15
C TYR A 123 -10.12 5.91 14.84
N TYR A 124 -8.93 6.34 15.24
CA TYR A 124 -8.00 5.51 16.01
C TYR A 124 -8.58 5.16 17.39
N ALA A 125 -8.46 3.91 17.77
CA ALA A 125 -8.87 3.44 19.11
C ALA A 125 -7.82 2.46 19.65
N THR A 126 -7.17 2.80 20.75
CA THR A 126 -6.06 2.03 21.33
C THR A 126 -6.36 0.53 21.51
N ASN A 127 -7.61 0.17 21.79
CA ASN A 127 -8.07 -1.22 21.91
C ASN A 127 -8.90 -1.68 20.71
N GLY A 128 -8.88 -0.91 19.62
CA GLY A 128 -9.65 -1.20 18.42
C GLY A 128 -9.07 -2.38 17.66
N TYR A 129 -9.92 -3.35 17.31
CA TYR A 129 -9.48 -4.56 16.63
C TYR A 129 -8.82 -4.24 15.27
N TRP A 130 -9.48 -3.47 14.41
CA TRP A 130 -8.96 -3.08 13.09
C TRP A 130 -8.34 -1.68 13.05
N ASN A 131 -8.63 -0.84 14.02
CA ASN A 131 -8.26 0.58 14.01
C ASN A 131 -7.38 1.00 15.19
N GLY A 132 -6.55 0.10 15.71
CA GLY A 132 -5.63 0.44 16.81
C GLY A 132 -4.54 -0.58 17.10
N ASN A 133 -4.78 -1.87 16.85
CA ASN A 133 -3.83 -2.93 17.19
C ASN A 133 -2.68 -3.05 16.20
N VAL A 134 -1.60 -3.67 16.65
CA VAL A 134 -0.47 -4.13 15.81
C VAL A 134 -0.70 -5.58 15.39
N TRP A 135 -0.70 -5.85 14.10
CA TRP A 135 -0.97 -7.17 13.54
C TRP A 135 0.30 -7.82 13.01
N PHE A 136 0.66 -8.99 13.48
CA PHE A 136 1.87 -9.71 13.08
C PHE A 136 1.99 -9.94 11.57
N SER A 137 0.88 -10.24 10.91
CA SER A 137 0.86 -10.40 9.45
C SER A 137 1.31 -9.15 8.72
N HIS A 138 0.87 -7.98 9.17
CA HIS A 138 1.28 -6.70 8.61
C HIS A 138 2.75 -6.40 8.92
N GLN A 139 3.22 -6.68 10.14
CA GLN A 139 4.63 -6.49 10.49
C GLN A 139 5.55 -7.31 9.59
N TRP A 140 5.17 -8.55 9.28
CA TRP A 140 5.94 -9.40 8.38
C TRP A 140 6.05 -8.79 6.97
N PHE A 141 4.96 -8.26 6.41
CA PHE A 141 4.97 -7.61 5.11
C PHE A 141 5.82 -6.34 5.13
N VAL A 142 5.72 -5.52 6.18
CA VAL A 142 6.55 -4.31 6.33
C VAL A 142 8.02 -4.70 6.43
N TRP A 143 8.37 -5.58 7.36
CA TRP A 143 9.73 -6.07 7.55
C TRP A 143 10.36 -6.56 6.24
N LYS A 144 9.67 -7.46 5.53
CA LYS A 144 10.16 -7.98 4.25
C LYS A 144 10.35 -6.87 3.21
N THR A 145 9.41 -5.93 3.15
CA THR A 145 9.48 -4.80 2.22
C THR A 145 10.64 -3.88 2.54
N MET A 146 10.89 -3.61 3.83
CA MET A 146 12.03 -2.78 4.25
C MET A 146 13.35 -3.39 3.81
N LEU A 147 13.52 -4.70 3.95
CA LEU A 147 14.71 -5.40 3.44
C LEU A 147 14.82 -5.28 1.91
N ASP A 148 13.71 -5.42 1.18
CA ASP A 148 13.71 -5.36 -0.29
C ASP A 148 14.07 -3.98 -0.85
N ILE A 149 13.75 -2.90 -0.13
CA ILE A 149 14.06 -1.52 -0.54
C ILE A 149 15.35 -0.96 0.10
N GLY A 150 16.09 -1.77 0.86
CA GLY A 150 17.37 -1.38 1.46
C GLY A 150 17.26 -0.63 2.79
N GLU A 151 16.08 -0.59 3.42
CA GLU A 151 15.81 0.04 4.72
C GLU A 151 16.06 -0.95 5.89
N ALA A 152 17.19 -1.66 5.87
CA ALA A 152 17.50 -2.74 6.80
C ALA A 152 17.53 -2.29 8.28
N ASP A 153 17.95 -1.06 8.57
CA ASP A 153 17.97 -0.51 9.93
C ASP A 153 16.57 -0.28 10.51
N PHE A 154 15.56 -0.20 9.63
CA PHE A 154 14.16 -0.04 10.03
C PHE A 154 13.40 -1.38 10.05
N ALA A 155 13.94 -2.43 9.45
CA ALA A 155 13.30 -3.74 9.28
C ALA A 155 13.09 -4.52 10.60
#